data_1a900aa8c5d1aee2d30518e63f1c2fd3
#
_entry.id   1a900aa8c5d1aee2d30518e63f1c2fd3
#
_cell.length_a   1.000
_cell.length_b   1.000
_cell.length_c   1.000
_cell.angle_alpha   90.00
_cell.angle_beta   90.00
_cell.angle_gamma   90.00
#
_symmetry.space_group_name_H-M   'P 1'
#
loop_
_entity.id
_entity.type
_entity.pdbx_description
1 polymer ?
#
loop_
_entity_poly.entity_id
_entity_poly.type
_entity_poly.pdbx_seq_one_letter_code
_entity_poly.pdbx_strand_id
1 'polypeptide(L)'
;RMYAIYGSYPLAVAAYNAGPGNVNKWLRANGDPRTGSIDTVDWVEAIPFTETRNYVQRVLENAVVYDLLNPARARSRGNTRLSWYLGRGTRVG
;
A
#
# COMPACT_ATOMS: atom_id res chain seq x y z
N ARG A 1 -3.56 -6.56 -11.26
CA ARG A 1 -3.38 -7.98 -11.02
C ARG A 1 -2.88 -8.28 -9.61
N MET A 2 -1.80 -7.65 -9.22
CA MET A 2 -1.32 -7.83 -7.85
C MET A 2 -2.30 -7.29 -6.83
N TYR A 3 -3.02 -6.23 -7.18
CA TYR A 3 -4.05 -5.73 -6.28
C TYR A 3 -5.12 -6.79 -6.05
N ALA A 4 -5.50 -7.52 -7.09
CA ALA A 4 -6.51 -8.56 -6.95
C ALA A 4 -6.04 -9.67 -6.01
N ILE A 5 -4.74 -9.96 -6.02
CA ILE A 5 -4.19 -10.99 -5.16
C ILE A 5 -4.15 -10.54 -3.70
N TYR A 6 -3.69 -9.32 -3.46
CA TYR A 6 -3.45 -8.88 -2.09
C TYR A 6 -4.59 -8.07 -1.50
N GLY A 7 -5.41 -7.43 -2.32
CA GLY A 7 -6.47 -6.58 -1.85
C GLY A 7 -5.96 -5.36 -1.09
N SER A 8 -4.71 -4.99 -1.31
CA SER A 8 -4.08 -3.87 -0.64
C SER A 8 -3.11 -3.22 -1.61
N TYR A 9 -3.26 -1.91 -1.80
CA TYR A 9 -2.45 -1.20 -2.76
C TYR A 9 -0.96 -1.23 -2.40
N PRO A 10 -0.56 -0.95 -1.14
CA PRO A 10 0.86 -0.99 -0.80
C PRO A 10 1.48 -2.38 -0.98
N LEU A 11 0.75 -3.43 -0.61
CA LEU A 11 1.25 -4.78 -0.80
C LEU A 11 1.40 -5.12 -2.27
N ALA A 12 0.43 -4.70 -3.09
CA ALA A 12 0.49 -4.94 -4.52
C ALA A 12 1.68 -4.24 -5.16
N VAL A 13 1.93 -3.00 -4.77
CA VAL A 13 3.05 -2.24 -5.30
C VAL A 13 4.38 -2.88 -4.88
N ALA A 14 4.48 -3.30 -3.63
CA ALA A 14 5.69 -3.98 -3.16
C ALA A 14 5.92 -5.28 -3.93
N ALA A 15 4.86 -6.03 -4.18
CA ALA A 15 4.96 -7.29 -4.91
C ALA A 15 5.36 -7.06 -6.36
N TYR A 16 4.89 -5.98 -6.95
CA TYR A 16 5.28 -5.66 -8.32
C TYR A 16 6.78 -5.39 -8.42
N ASN A 17 7.34 -4.72 -7.42
CA ASN A 17 8.76 -4.37 -7.43
C ASN A 17 9.67 -5.52 -6.97
N ALA A 18 9.29 -6.17 -5.86
CA ALA A 18 10.18 -7.16 -5.23
C ALA A 18 9.75 -8.60 -5.45
N GLY A 19 8.55 -8.81 -5.95
CA GLY A 19 8.02 -10.14 -6.17
C GLY A 19 7.14 -10.61 -5.02
N PRO A 20 6.11 -11.41 -5.31
CA PRO A 20 5.19 -11.88 -4.26
C PRO A 20 5.87 -12.75 -3.21
N GLY A 21 6.90 -13.50 -3.59
CA GLY A 21 7.61 -14.33 -2.62
C GLY A 21 8.22 -13.53 -1.49
N ASN A 22 8.82 -12.40 -1.83
CA ASN A 22 9.40 -11.52 -0.82
C ASN A 22 8.32 -10.87 0.03
N VAL A 23 7.24 -10.42 -0.59
CA VAL A 23 6.15 -9.83 0.17
C VAL A 23 5.56 -10.82 1.15
N ASN A 24 5.34 -12.06 0.73
CA ASN A 24 4.81 -13.08 1.62
C ASN A 24 5.76 -13.35 2.78
N LYS A 25 7.06 -13.36 2.51
CA LYS A 25 8.06 -13.52 3.57
C LYS A 25 7.96 -12.38 4.57
N TRP A 26 7.84 -11.16 4.09
CA TRP A 26 7.76 -10.00 4.98
C TRP A 26 6.46 -9.96 5.78
N LEU A 27 5.37 -10.45 5.19
CA LEU A 27 4.12 -10.56 5.93
C LEU A 27 4.23 -11.53 7.09
N ARG A 28 4.93 -12.64 6.88
CA ARG A 28 5.14 -13.60 7.96
C ARG A 28 6.07 -13.06 9.04
N ALA A 29 7.10 -12.32 8.63
CA ALA A 29 8.09 -11.83 9.58
C ALA A 29 7.61 -10.64 10.38
N ASN A 30 6.87 -9.73 9.76
CA ASN A 30 6.56 -8.44 10.36
C ASN A 30 5.09 -8.25 10.70
N GLY A 31 4.24 -9.16 10.29
CA GLY A 31 2.80 -9.02 10.49
C GLY A 31 2.11 -8.60 9.21
N ASP A 32 0.79 -8.70 9.20
CA ASP A 32 -0.02 -8.46 8.01
C ASP A 32 -0.90 -7.23 8.24
N PRO A 33 -0.66 -6.14 7.50
CA PRO A 33 -1.47 -4.93 7.69
C PRO A 33 -2.95 -5.15 7.37
N ARG A 34 -3.27 -6.14 6.56
CA ARG A 34 -4.66 -6.40 6.20
C ARG A 34 -5.46 -6.94 7.37
N THR A 35 -4.81 -7.58 8.32
CA THR A 35 -5.49 -8.15 9.49
C THR A 35 -5.36 -7.27 10.72
N GLY A 36 -4.64 -6.16 10.62
CA GLY A 36 -4.43 -5.28 11.76
C GLY A 36 -3.27 -5.67 12.65
N SER A 37 -2.51 -6.70 12.25
CA SER A 37 -1.36 -7.12 13.04
C SER A 37 -0.29 -6.05 13.12
N ILE A 38 -0.22 -5.20 12.10
CA ILE A 38 0.77 -4.12 12.05
C ILE A 38 0.14 -2.99 11.27
N ASP A 39 0.49 -1.76 11.61
CA ASP A 39 0.05 -0.61 10.84
C ASP A 39 0.72 -0.62 9.46
N THR A 40 0.00 -0.21 8.43
CA THR A 40 0.50 -0.27 7.07
C THR A 40 1.76 0.57 6.88
N VAL A 41 1.80 1.76 7.47
CA VAL A 41 2.98 2.62 7.35
C VAL A 41 4.20 1.92 7.97
N ASP A 42 4.00 1.31 9.14
CA ASP A 42 5.09 0.59 9.79
C ASP A 42 5.55 -0.60 8.95
N TRP A 43 4.63 -1.29 8.30
CA TRP A 43 4.99 -2.41 7.45
C TRP A 43 5.85 -1.95 6.28
N VAL A 44 5.47 -0.84 5.64
CA VAL A 44 6.24 -0.31 4.53
C VAL A 44 7.64 0.10 4.99
N GLU A 45 7.72 0.75 6.15
CA GLU A 45 9.01 1.18 6.67
C GLU A 45 9.89 0.01 7.08
N ALA A 46 9.29 -1.13 7.35
CA ALA A 46 10.04 -2.33 7.72
C ALA A 46 10.52 -3.15 6.53
N ILE A 47 10.18 -2.73 5.30
CA ILE A 47 10.65 -3.44 4.12
C ILE A 47 12.17 -3.43 4.10
N PRO A 48 12.80 -4.61 4.08
CA PRO A 48 14.27 -4.66 4.18
C PRO A 48 15.01 -4.22 2.91
N PHE A 49 14.31 -4.24 1.77
CA PHE A 49 14.93 -3.78 0.51
C PHE A 49 14.72 -2.29 0.39
N THR A 50 15.81 -1.53 0.48
CA THR A 50 15.74 -0.07 0.39
C THR A 50 15.08 0.39 -0.91
N GLU A 51 15.41 -0.26 -2.01
CA GLU A 51 14.85 0.10 -3.30
C GLU A 51 13.34 -0.09 -3.32
N THR A 52 12.86 -1.22 -2.80
CA THR A 52 11.42 -1.50 -2.78
C THR A 52 10.71 -0.54 -1.84
N ARG A 53 11.29 -0.30 -0.66
CA ARG A 53 10.69 0.63 0.30
C ARG A 53 10.51 2.01 -0.32
N ASN A 54 11.56 2.51 -0.97
CA ASN A 54 11.49 3.83 -1.60
C ASN A 54 10.52 3.84 -2.76
N TYR A 55 10.46 2.75 -3.52
CA TYR A 55 9.54 2.64 -4.63
C TYR A 55 8.09 2.70 -4.15
N VAL A 56 7.76 1.94 -3.11
CA VAL A 56 6.40 1.94 -2.57
C VAL A 56 6.02 3.33 -2.09
N GLN A 57 6.91 3.97 -1.32
CA GLN A 57 6.63 5.31 -0.81
C GLN A 57 6.42 6.31 -1.93
N ARG A 58 7.24 6.24 -2.96
CA ARG A 58 7.13 7.18 -4.08
C ARG A 58 5.86 6.97 -4.88
N VAL A 59 5.48 5.71 -5.11
CA VAL A 59 4.25 5.41 -5.84
C VAL A 59 3.03 5.90 -5.07
N LEU A 60 3.02 5.69 -3.75
CA LEU A 60 1.90 6.15 -2.94
C LEU A 60 1.79 7.67 -2.95
N GLU A 61 2.93 8.36 -2.87
CA GLU A 61 2.92 9.82 -2.93
C GLU A 61 2.41 10.32 -4.27
N ASN A 62 2.85 9.68 -5.36
CA ASN A 62 2.40 10.07 -6.69
C ASN A 62 0.91 9.82 -6.87
N ALA A 63 0.40 8.75 -6.31
CA ALA A 63 -1.03 8.45 -6.39
C ALA A 63 -1.86 9.50 -5.66
N VAL A 64 -1.39 9.95 -4.51
CA VAL A 64 -2.07 11.00 -3.76
C VAL A 64 -2.08 12.31 -4.56
N VAL A 65 -0.94 12.67 -5.14
CA VAL A 65 -0.86 13.87 -5.96
C VAL A 65 -1.79 13.78 -7.16
N TYR A 66 -1.80 12.63 -7.83
CA TYR A 66 -2.69 12.45 -8.98
C TYR A 66 -4.15 12.67 -8.59
N ASP A 67 -4.56 12.12 -7.46
CA ASP A 67 -5.95 12.28 -7.01
C ASP A 67 -6.27 13.73 -6.69
N LEU A 68 -5.33 14.48 -6.15
CA LEU A 68 -5.54 15.90 -5.88
C LEU A 68 -5.74 16.69 -7.17
N LEU A 69 -5.04 16.30 -8.24
CA LEU A 69 -5.17 16.98 -9.52
C LEU A 69 -6.37 16.52 -10.33
N ASN A 70 -6.91 15.35 -10.02
CA ASN A 70 -8.02 14.77 -10.77
C ASN A 70 -9.11 14.25 -9.82
N PRO A 71 -9.72 15.13 -9.04
CA PRO A 71 -10.64 14.68 -8.00
C PRO A 71 -11.85 13.93 -8.54
N ALA A 72 -12.30 14.24 -9.74
CA ALA A 72 -13.46 13.56 -10.30
C ALA A 72 -13.18 12.09 -10.60
N ARG A 73 -11.93 11.74 -10.77
CA ARG A 73 -11.52 10.36 -11.08
C ARG A 73 -10.83 9.69 -9.91
N ALA A 74 -10.71 10.36 -8.78
CA ALA A 74 -9.95 9.84 -7.67
C ALA A 74 -10.62 8.62 -7.08
N ARG A 75 -9.84 7.57 -6.84
CA ARG A 75 -10.33 6.37 -6.20
C ARG A 75 -10.60 6.58 -4.73
N SER A 76 -9.97 7.59 -4.16
CA SER A 76 -10.05 7.86 -2.74
C SER A 76 -11.16 8.84 -2.39
N ARG A 77 -12.07 9.10 -3.31
CA ARG A 77 -13.11 10.11 -3.11
C ARG A 77 -13.72 10.06 -1.74
N GLY A 78 -13.84 11.22 -1.10
CA GLY A 78 -14.51 11.33 0.18
C GLY A 78 -13.68 10.89 1.37
N ASN A 79 -12.50 10.35 1.16
CA ASN A 79 -11.64 9.88 2.23
C ASN A 79 -10.35 10.66 2.27
N THR A 80 -9.60 10.51 3.35
CA THR A 80 -8.23 10.96 3.36
C THR A 80 -7.49 10.12 2.32
N ARG A 81 -6.92 10.80 1.33
CA ARG A 81 -6.36 10.10 0.19
C ARG A 81 -5.28 9.11 0.55
N LEU A 82 -4.36 9.52 1.41
CA LEU A 82 -3.31 8.62 1.83
C LEU A 82 -3.89 7.41 2.57
N SER A 83 -4.88 7.64 3.42
CA SER A 83 -5.50 6.54 4.15
C SER A 83 -6.13 5.52 3.21
N TRP A 84 -6.77 6.00 2.13
CA TRP A 84 -7.37 5.08 1.19
C TRP A 84 -6.31 4.18 0.55
N TYR A 85 -5.19 4.78 0.11
CA TYR A 85 -4.13 4.00 -0.53
C TYR A 85 -3.44 3.07 0.44
N LEU A 86 -3.47 3.38 1.71
CA LEU A 86 -2.93 2.48 2.74
C LEU A 86 -3.94 1.42 3.15
N GLY A 87 -5.14 1.45 2.58
CA GLY A 87 -6.14 0.44 2.86
C GLY A 87 -7.06 0.77 4.03
N ARG A 88 -6.91 1.94 4.64
CA ARG A 88 -7.71 2.28 5.81
C ARG A 88 -9.08 2.79 5.45
N GLY A 89 -9.16 3.55 4.37
CA GLY A 89 -10.44 4.13 3.97
C GLY A 89 -11.45 3.10 3.54
N THR A 90 -11.01 1.96 3.06
CA THR A 90 -11.92 0.94 2.58
C THR A 90 -12.51 0.11 3.69
N ARG A 91 -12.10 0.35 4.93
CA ARG A 91 -12.56 -0.45 6.02
C ARG A 91 -13.56 0.23 6.87
N VAL A 92 -13.91 1.37 6.53
CA VAL A 92 -14.80 2.14 7.33
C VAL A 92 -16.17 1.57 7.38
N GLY A 93 -16.48 0.78 6.69
CA GLY A 93 -17.83 0.20 6.76
C GLY A 93 -18.22 0.06 8.15
#